data_9c51f99638d0f2980ca06caafa805655
#
_entry.id   9c51f99638d0f2980ca06caafa805655
#
_cell.length_a   1.000
_cell.length_b   1.000
_cell.length_c   1.000
_cell.angle_alpha   90.00
_cell.angle_beta   90.00
_cell.angle_gamma   90.00
#
_symmetry.space_group_name_H-M   'P 1'
#
loop_
_entity.id
_entity.type
_entity.pdbx_description
1 polymer ?
#
loop_
_entity_poly.entity_id
_entity_poly.type
_entity_poly.pdbx_seq_one_letter_code
_entity_poly.pdbx_strand_id
1 'polypeptide(L)'
;MERTDVKNNRTEEYSTGQIRCIEKSDPEYPQIMKQYSSMPAKLYVKGRLPDPKRRTVAVIGARMCSPYGRIQAFRYAKALSEAGVQIISGMALGIDSEGHKGALEGNMPTFAVLGSGVDVCYPKSNRKLYERILWENGGIISECPLGSGPVSWHFPARNRII
;
A
#
# COMPACT_ATOMS: atom_id res chain seq x y z
N MET A 1 37.59 -29.54 14.77
CA MET A 1 36.13 -29.69 14.83
C MET A 1 35.53 -28.29 14.64
N GLU A 2 35.44 -27.89 13.37
CA GLU A 2 35.07 -26.52 12.95
C GLU A 2 33.56 -26.41 12.84
N ARG A 3 33.03 -25.39 13.51
CA ARG A 3 31.61 -24.96 13.34
C ARG A 3 31.53 -24.04 12.14
N THR A 4 30.94 -24.51 11.09
CA THR A 4 30.58 -23.73 9.91
C THR A 4 29.40 -22.84 10.25
N ASP A 5 29.66 -21.54 10.41
CA ASP A 5 28.65 -20.50 10.47
C ASP A 5 28.06 -20.28 9.08
N VAL A 6 26.84 -20.75 8.86
CA VAL A 6 26.05 -20.39 7.69
C VAL A 6 25.35 -19.06 7.97
N LYS A 7 26.06 -17.95 7.71
CA LYS A 7 25.44 -16.63 7.55
C LYS A 7 24.90 -16.52 6.13
N ASN A 8 23.64 -16.77 5.96
CA ASN A 8 22.92 -16.38 4.75
C ASN A 8 21.73 -15.51 5.16
N ASN A 9 21.97 -14.21 5.28
CA ASN A 9 20.92 -13.24 5.52
C ASN A 9 21.14 -12.06 4.59
N ARG A 10 20.77 -12.22 3.33
CA ARG A 10 20.50 -11.08 2.44
C ARG A 10 19.07 -10.63 2.66
N THR A 11 18.80 -9.99 3.77
CA THR A 11 17.70 -9.03 3.86
C THR A 11 18.17 -7.81 3.08
N GLU A 12 17.71 -7.65 1.84
CA GLU A 12 17.81 -6.40 1.14
C GLU A 12 17.05 -5.36 1.97
N GLU A 13 17.78 -4.50 2.66
CA GLU A 13 17.26 -3.28 3.29
C GLU A 13 16.73 -2.39 2.18
N TYR A 14 15.44 -2.53 1.85
CA TYR A 14 14.75 -1.52 1.07
C TYR A 14 14.71 -0.25 1.92
N SER A 15 15.58 0.69 1.59
CA SER A 15 15.60 2.00 2.21
C SER A 15 14.19 2.58 2.14
N THR A 16 13.55 2.82 3.30
CA THR A 16 12.19 3.37 3.43
C THR A 16 12.02 4.74 2.79
N GLY A 17 13.12 5.33 2.29
CA GLY A 17 13.15 6.64 1.63
C GLY A 17 13.22 6.60 0.10
N GLN A 18 13.64 5.49 -0.51
CA GLN A 18 13.84 5.43 -1.96
C GLN A 18 12.51 5.30 -2.71
N ILE A 19 12.29 6.20 -3.66
CA ILE A 19 11.14 6.14 -4.58
C ILE A 19 11.61 5.52 -5.89
N ARG A 20 10.87 4.53 -6.39
CA ARG A 20 11.13 3.85 -7.67
C ARG A 20 10.04 4.19 -8.65
N CYS A 21 10.40 4.32 -9.91
CA CYS A 21 9.46 4.39 -11.02
C CYS A 21 9.54 3.05 -11.77
N ILE A 22 8.43 2.33 -11.81
CA ILE A 22 8.33 0.98 -12.37
C ILE A 22 7.48 1.07 -13.62
N GLU A 23 8.04 0.75 -14.76
CA GLU A 23 7.34 0.74 -16.04
C GLU A 23 6.58 -0.58 -16.26
N LYS A 24 5.55 -0.56 -17.10
CA LYS A 24 4.74 -1.77 -17.40
C LYS A 24 5.57 -2.90 -18.01
N SER A 25 6.71 -2.59 -18.66
CA SER A 25 7.69 -3.55 -19.18
C SER A 25 8.54 -4.22 -18.11
N ASP A 26 8.70 -3.57 -16.94
CA ASP A 26 9.59 -4.07 -15.90
C ASP A 26 9.10 -5.39 -15.30
N PRO A 27 10.01 -6.30 -14.93
CA PRO A 27 9.65 -7.55 -14.24
C PRO A 27 8.93 -7.32 -12.90
N GLU A 28 9.24 -6.22 -12.21
CA GLU A 28 8.65 -5.86 -10.92
C GLU A 28 7.20 -5.35 -11.05
N TYR A 29 6.77 -4.91 -12.23
CA TYR A 29 5.41 -4.45 -12.44
C TYR A 29 4.40 -5.59 -12.17
N PRO A 30 3.33 -5.37 -11.35
CA PRO A 30 2.41 -6.44 -10.97
C PRO A 30 1.80 -7.14 -12.17
N GLN A 31 2.01 -8.45 -12.28
CA GLN A 31 1.61 -9.24 -13.45
C GLN A 31 0.10 -9.21 -13.69
N ILE A 32 -0.68 -9.20 -12.59
CA ILE A 32 -2.15 -9.10 -12.69
C ILE A 32 -2.58 -7.80 -13.38
N MET A 33 -1.87 -6.70 -13.13
CA MET A 33 -2.18 -5.41 -13.75
C MET A 33 -1.81 -5.37 -15.24
N LYS A 34 -0.81 -6.15 -15.68
CA LYS A 34 -0.42 -6.20 -17.09
C LYS A 34 -1.53 -6.69 -18.01
N GLN A 35 -2.47 -7.45 -17.48
CA GLN A 35 -3.59 -8.05 -18.22
C GLN A 35 -4.65 -7.03 -18.65
N TYR A 36 -4.64 -5.85 -18.04
CA TYR A 36 -5.65 -4.81 -18.30
C TYR A 36 -5.02 -3.62 -19.01
N SER A 37 -5.62 -3.21 -20.13
CA SER A 37 -5.19 -2.05 -20.91
C SER A 37 -5.35 -0.73 -20.14
N SER A 38 -6.35 -0.66 -19.25
CA SER A 38 -6.64 0.51 -18.44
C SER A 38 -5.62 0.78 -17.33
N MET A 39 -4.71 -0.18 -17.02
CA MET A 39 -3.70 0.00 -16.00
C MET A 39 -2.59 0.97 -16.47
N PRO A 40 -2.04 1.76 -15.53
CA PRO A 40 -1.07 2.79 -15.87
C PRO A 40 0.22 2.20 -16.48
N ALA A 41 0.81 2.93 -17.41
CA ALA A 41 2.09 2.54 -18.01
C ALA A 41 3.26 2.59 -17.02
N LYS A 42 3.13 3.38 -15.95
CA LYS A 42 4.15 3.58 -14.91
C LYS A 42 3.50 3.61 -13.53
N LEU A 43 4.22 3.05 -12.56
CA LEU A 43 3.89 3.16 -11.13
C LEU A 43 5.07 3.78 -10.40
N TYR A 44 4.79 4.78 -9.60
CA TYR A 44 5.72 5.30 -8.60
C TYR A 44 5.47 4.55 -7.30
N VAL A 45 6.52 4.06 -6.68
CA VAL A 45 6.45 3.22 -5.48
C VAL A 45 7.44 3.72 -4.45
N LYS A 46 6.97 3.96 -3.25
CA LYS A 46 7.79 4.21 -2.07
C LYS A 46 7.56 3.08 -1.08
N GLY A 47 8.63 2.42 -0.65
CA GLY A 47 8.53 1.16 0.08
C GLY A 47 8.37 -0.04 -0.83
N ARG A 48 7.47 -0.96 -0.49
CA ARG A 48 7.30 -2.24 -1.21
C ARG A 48 6.03 -2.28 -2.06
N LEU A 49 5.99 -3.20 -3.01
CA LEU A 49 4.76 -3.67 -3.65
C LEU A 49 4.18 -4.85 -2.87
N PRO A 50 2.87 -5.15 -3.02
CA PRO A 50 2.29 -6.36 -2.49
C PRO A 50 3.03 -7.61 -2.99
N ASP A 51 3.25 -8.58 -2.11
CA ASP A 51 3.83 -9.88 -2.48
C ASP A 51 2.82 -10.65 -3.37
N PRO A 52 3.18 -10.97 -4.61
CA PRO A 52 2.26 -11.66 -5.54
C PRO A 52 1.92 -13.09 -5.12
N LYS A 53 2.66 -13.67 -4.17
CA LYS A 53 2.40 -15.00 -3.61
C LYS A 53 1.34 -14.98 -2.51
N ARG A 54 0.95 -13.82 -2.03
CA ARG A 54 -0.05 -13.65 -0.96
C ARG A 54 -1.35 -13.10 -1.52
N ARG A 55 -2.45 -13.47 -0.88
CA ARG A 55 -3.75 -12.86 -1.19
C ARG A 55 -3.76 -11.40 -0.76
N THR A 56 -4.37 -10.57 -1.60
CA THR A 56 -4.56 -9.14 -1.32
C THR A 56 -6.05 -8.82 -1.37
N VAL A 57 -6.53 -8.09 -0.38
CA VAL A 57 -7.94 -7.67 -0.27
C VAL A 57 -8.01 -6.16 -0.15
N ALA A 58 -8.88 -5.54 -0.93
CA ALA A 58 -9.19 -4.13 -0.83
C ALA A 58 -10.17 -3.87 0.32
N VAL A 59 -9.83 -2.95 1.23
CA VAL A 59 -10.73 -2.45 2.27
C VAL A 59 -11.00 -1.00 1.98
N ILE A 60 -12.17 -0.71 1.39
CA ILE A 60 -12.55 0.62 0.89
C ILE A 60 -13.94 1.02 1.38
N GLY A 61 -14.20 2.31 1.46
CA GLY A 61 -15.53 2.78 1.82
C GLY A 61 -15.65 4.29 2.05
N ALA A 62 -16.68 4.68 2.79
CA ALA A 62 -17.03 6.07 3.01
C ALA A 62 -15.95 6.83 3.81
N ARG A 63 -15.66 8.05 3.37
CA ARG A 63 -14.78 8.99 4.10
C ARG A 63 -15.41 9.44 5.43
N MET A 64 -16.71 9.69 5.41
CA MET A 64 -17.54 9.98 6.60
C MET A 64 -18.35 8.74 6.94
N CYS A 65 -17.70 7.76 7.55
CA CYS A 65 -18.35 6.52 7.97
C CYS A 65 -18.86 6.62 9.40
N SER A 66 -19.87 5.79 9.72
CA SER A 66 -20.38 5.65 11.08
C SER A 66 -19.34 5.08 12.04
N PRO A 67 -19.50 5.25 13.36
CA PRO A 67 -18.64 4.57 14.35
C PRO A 67 -18.62 3.04 14.15
N TYR A 68 -19.76 2.44 13.82
CA TYR A 68 -19.87 1.02 13.49
C TYR A 68 -18.99 0.67 12.27
N GLY A 69 -19.07 1.44 11.19
CA GLY A 69 -18.24 1.23 9.99
C GLY A 69 -16.75 1.27 10.29
N ARG A 70 -16.29 2.22 11.12
CA ARG A 70 -14.89 2.32 11.57
C ARG A 70 -14.44 1.04 12.29
N ILE A 71 -15.24 0.62 13.28
CA ILE A 71 -14.93 -0.58 14.07
C ILE A 71 -14.88 -1.82 13.19
N GLN A 72 -15.82 -1.99 12.26
CA GLN A 72 -15.85 -3.16 11.39
C GLN A 72 -14.70 -3.16 10.40
N ALA A 73 -14.39 -2.02 9.76
CA ALA A 73 -13.25 -1.92 8.84
C ALA A 73 -11.94 -2.31 9.52
N PHE A 74 -11.70 -1.79 10.72
CA PHE A 74 -10.54 -2.14 11.52
C PHE A 74 -10.50 -3.64 11.87
N ARG A 75 -11.61 -4.18 12.41
CA ARG A 75 -11.67 -5.59 12.84
C ARG A 75 -11.49 -6.57 11.70
N TYR A 76 -12.15 -6.34 10.55
CA TYR A 76 -12.00 -7.21 9.39
C TYR A 76 -10.60 -7.13 8.80
N ALA A 77 -10.02 -5.94 8.67
CA ALA A 77 -8.67 -5.78 8.17
C ALA A 77 -7.65 -6.44 9.10
N LYS A 78 -7.83 -6.33 10.42
CA LYS A 78 -6.98 -7.01 11.40
C LYS A 78 -7.08 -8.52 11.28
N ALA A 79 -8.29 -9.08 11.27
CA ALA A 79 -8.49 -10.52 11.16
C ALA A 79 -7.93 -11.10 9.85
N LEU A 80 -8.12 -10.39 8.72
CA LEU A 80 -7.52 -10.76 7.44
C LEU A 80 -6.00 -10.73 7.49
N SER A 81 -5.43 -9.70 8.10
CA SER A 81 -3.99 -9.54 8.28
C SER A 81 -3.43 -10.68 9.15
N GLU A 82 -4.05 -11.00 10.29
CA GLU A 82 -3.68 -12.13 11.15
C GLU A 82 -3.73 -13.47 10.40
N ALA A 83 -4.61 -13.59 9.40
CA ALA A 83 -4.68 -14.74 8.49
C ALA A 83 -3.67 -14.69 7.33
N GLY A 84 -2.74 -13.74 7.32
CA GLY A 84 -1.69 -13.61 6.31
C GLY A 84 -2.13 -12.94 5.00
N VAL A 85 -3.29 -12.29 4.99
CA VAL A 85 -3.82 -11.55 3.84
C VAL A 85 -3.32 -10.11 3.85
N GLN A 86 -2.80 -9.64 2.73
CA GLN A 86 -2.37 -8.25 2.56
C GLN A 86 -3.58 -7.34 2.34
N ILE A 87 -3.54 -6.15 2.92
CA ILE A 87 -4.60 -5.15 2.73
C ILE A 87 -4.09 -4.04 1.82
N ILE A 88 -4.90 -3.69 0.82
CA ILE A 88 -4.69 -2.53 -0.04
C ILE A 88 -5.85 -1.55 0.13
N SER A 89 -5.57 -0.25 0.12
CA SER A 89 -6.59 0.78 0.23
C SER A 89 -6.11 2.14 -0.30
N GLY A 90 -6.97 3.16 -0.23
CA GLY A 90 -6.71 4.46 -0.84
C GLY A 90 -6.20 5.56 0.08
N MET A 91 -5.85 5.28 1.32
CA MET A 91 -5.39 6.28 2.29
C MET A 91 -6.43 7.37 2.62
N ALA A 92 -7.66 7.26 2.15
CA ALA A 92 -8.70 8.24 2.46
C ALA A 92 -9.08 8.22 3.96
N LEU A 93 -9.75 9.28 4.42
CA LEU A 93 -10.37 9.27 5.76
C LEU A 93 -11.43 8.17 5.85
N GLY A 94 -11.77 7.78 7.06
CA GLY A 94 -12.82 6.80 7.32
C GLY A 94 -12.38 5.36 7.08
N ILE A 95 -13.11 4.61 6.28
CA ILE A 95 -12.93 3.16 6.09
C ILE A 95 -11.52 2.80 5.64
N ASP A 96 -10.96 3.52 4.66
CA ASP A 96 -9.61 3.27 4.14
C ASP A 96 -8.55 3.34 5.26
N SER A 97 -8.60 4.42 6.05
CA SER A 97 -7.66 4.60 7.16
C SER A 97 -7.78 3.52 8.22
N GLU A 98 -9.00 3.12 8.55
CA GLU A 98 -9.23 2.06 9.54
C GLU A 98 -8.81 0.69 9.01
N GLY A 99 -8.97 0.44 7.70
CA GLY A 99 -8.45 -0.74 7.02
C GLY A 99 -6.93 -0.86 7.17
N HIS A 100 -6.21 0.22 6.86
CA HIS A 100 -4.75 0.25 7.05
C HIS A 100 -4.33 0.04 8.51
N LYS A 101 -4.99 0.72 9.46
CA LYS A 101 -4.70 0.55 10.89
C LYS A 101 -4.91 -0.89 11.34
N GLY A 102 -6.03 -1.49 10.94
CA GLY A 102 -6.34 -2.88 11.27
C GLY A 102 -5.29 -3.84 10.72
N ALA A 103 -4.86 -3.64 9.46
CA ALA A 103 -3.83 -4.47 8.85
C ALA A 103 -2.50 -4.43 9.62
N LEU A 104 -2.06 -3.24 10.00
CA LEU A 104 -0.83 -3.05 10.78
C LEU A 104 -0.94 -3.70 12.18
N GLU A 105 -2.11 -3.66 12.83
CA GLU A 105 -2.34 -4.35 14.11
C GLU A 105 -2.39 -5.89 13.98
N GLY A 106 -2.61 -6.41 12.77
CA GLY A 106 -2.55 -7.83 12.45
C GLY A 106 -1.17 -8.32 12.01
N ASN A 107 -0.15 -7.45 12.06
CA ASN A 107 1.25 -7.72 11.73
C ASN A 107 1.55 -8.04 10.25
N MET A 108 0.63 -7.74 9.33
CA MET A 108 0.92 -7.79 7.90
C MET A 108 1.13 -6.39 7.32
N PRO A 109 2.04 -6.24 6.35
CA PRO A 109 2.18 -4.99 5.64
C PRO A 109 0.89 -4.63 4.88
N THR A 110 0.64 -3.33 4.75
CA THR A 110 -0.48 -2.80 3.99
C THR A 110 0.02 -1.81 2.93
N PHE A 111 -0.77 -1.62 1.88
CA PHE A 111 -0.36 -0.87 0.70
C PHE A 111 -1.38 0.21 0.38
N ALA A 112 -0.90 1.45 0.34
CA ALA A 112 -1.74 2.59 0.04
C ALA A 112 -1.55 3.04 -1.40
N VAL A 113 -2.63 3.09 -2.16
CA VAL A 113 -2.63 3.68 -3.50
C VAL A 113 -3.11 5.12 -3.41
N LEU A 114 -2.32 6.08 -3.88
CA LEU A 114 -2.61 7.51 -3.76
C LEU A 114 -3.15 8.10 -5.06
N GLY A 115 -3.97 9.14 -4.95
CA GLY A 115 -4.34 10.03 -6.05
C GLY A 115 -3.49 11.31 -6.10
N SER A 116 -2.32 11.28 -5.47
CA SER A 116 -1.26 12.30 -5.48
C SER A 116 0.07 11.61 -5.73
N GLY A 117 1.17 12.34 -5.91
CA GLY A 117 2.50 11.75 -5.94
C GLY A 117 2.77 10.97 -4.65
N VAL A 118 3.58 9.91 -4.74
CA VAL A 118 3.94 9.08 -3.57
C VAL A 118 4.70 9.86 -2.49
N ASP A 119 5.27 10.99 -2.82
CA ASP A 119 5.95 11.94 -1.93
C ASP A 119 5.00 12.96 -1.28
N VAL A 120 3.74 13.01 -1.74
CA VAL A 120 2.70 13.94 -1.26
C VAL A 120 1.66 13.18 -0.44
N CYS A 121 1.78 13.22 0.89
CA CYS A 121 0.80 12.61 1.79
C CYS A 121 -0.52 13.39 1.76
N TYR A 122 -1.58 12.73 1.30
CA TYR A 122 -2.94 13.26 1.34
C TYR A 122 -3.95 12.18 1.79
N PRO A 123 -4.86 12.50 2.72
CA PRO A 123 -4.97 13.76 3.49
C PRO A 123 -3.79 13.93 4.48
N LYS A 124 -3.43 15.18 4.77
CA LYS A 124 -2.31 15.49 5.68
C LYS A 124 -2.50 14.92 7.09
N SER A 125 -3.75 14.78 7.53
CA SER A 125 -4.10 14.18 8.83
C SER A 125 -3.68 12.70 8.95
N ASN A 126 -3.48 12.00 7.84
CA ASN A 126 -3.01 10.61 7.81
C ASN A 126 -1.48 10.48 7.76
N ARG A 127 -0.73 11.57 8.01
CA ARG A 127 0.74 11.56 7.94
C ARG A 127 1.37 10.46 8.80
N LYS A 128 0.90 10.32 10.04
CA LYS A 128 1.41 9.27 10.93
C LYS A 128 1.13 7.86 10.43
N LEU A 129 -0.04 7.65 9.83
CA LEU A 129 -0.40 6.37 9.22
C LEU A 129 0.45 6.07 7.98
N TYR A 130 0.67 7.07 7.13
CA TYR A 130 1.55 6.98 5.96
C TYR A 130 2.97 6.56 6.35
N GLU A 131 3.54 7.20 7.38
CA GLU A 131 4.89 6.89 7.88
C GLU A 131 4.94 5.49 8.50
N ARG A 132 3.90 5.11 9.27
CA ARG A 132 3.77 3.79 9.87
C ARG A 132 3.70 2.67 8.82
N ILE A 133 2.96 2.86 7.73
CA ILE A 133 2.90 1.90 6.62
C ILE A 133 4.30 1.62 6.07
N LEU A 134 5.09 2.65 5.82
CA LEU A 134 6.45 2.51 5.32
C LEU A 134 7.38 1.85 6.34
N TRP A 135 7.27 2.22 7.61
CA TRP A 135 8.07 1.67 8.69
C TRP A 135 7.80 0.16 8.89
N GLU A 136 6.56 -0.27 8.75
CA GLU A 136 6.15 -1.68 8.90
C GLU A 136 6.19 -2.46 7.58
N ASN A 137 7.14 -2.14 6.69
CA ASN A 137 7.41 -2.84 5.44
C ASN A 137 6.25 -2.85 4.42
N GLY A 138 5.33 -1.91 4.52
CA GLY A 138 4.31 -1.66 3.52
C GLY A 138 4.80 -0.80 2.36
N GLY A 139 3.86 -0.27 1.59
CA GLY A 139 4.19 0.56 0.45
C GLY A 139 3.13 1.61 0.12
N ILE A 140 3.62 2.65 -0.52
CA ILE A 140 2.81 3.74 -1.07
C ILE A 140 2.99 3.70 -2.58
N ILE A 141 1.88 3.64 -3.30
CA ILE A 141 1.83 3.41 -4.74
C ILE A 141 1.03 4.53 -5.39
N SER A 142 1.47 5.01 -6.54
CA SER A 142 0.71 5.99 -7.33
C SER A 142 1.07 5.91 -8.82
N GLU A 143 0.13 6.29 -9.66
CA GLU A 143 0.40 6.59 -11.07
C GLU A 143 0.80 8.05 -11.32
N CYS A 144 0.61 8.92 -10.32
CA CYS A 144 0.92 10.33 -10.43
C CYS A 144 2.42 10.58 -10.26
N PRO A 145 3.03 11.45 -11.09
CA PRO A 145 4.43 11.85 -10.93
C PRO A 145 4.71 12.46 -9.55
N LEU A 146 5.98 12.46 -9.16
CA LEU A 146 6.43 13.11 -7.93
C LEU A 146 6.03 14.58 -7.88
N GLY A 147 5.70 15.06 -6.69
CA GLY A 147 5.23 16.44 -6.48
C GLY A 147 3.78 16.69 -6.91
N SER A 148 3.10 15.71 -7.52
CA SER A 148 1.71 15.87 -7.93
C SER A 148 0.81 16.07 -6.72
N GLY A 149 0.13 17.22 -6.65
CA GLY A 149 -0.86 17.51 -5.62
C GLY A 149 -2.14 16.67 -5.76
N PRO A 150 -3.01 16.68 -4.74
CA PRO A 150 -4.28 16.00 -4.78
C PRO A 150 -5.27 16.75 -5.68
N VAL A 151 -5.59 16.18 -6.83
CA VAL A 151 -6.56 16.71 -7.79
C VAL A 151 -7.79 15.82 -7.81
N SER A 152 -8.98 16.40 -7.83
CA SER A 152 -10.25 15.69 -7.63
C SER A 152 -10.45 14.48 -8.56
N TRP A 153 -10.09 14.61 -9.83
CA TRP A 153 -10.25 13.53 -10.80
C TRP A 153 -9.20 12.41 -10.69
N HIS A 154 -8.08 12.61 -9.98
CA HIS A 154 -7.10 11.56 -9.70
C HIS A 154 -7.67 10.46 -8.80
N PHE A 155 -8.58 10.81 -7.89
CA PHE A 155 -9.11 9.83 -6.92
C PHE A 155 -9.98 8.74 -7.58
N PRO A 156 -10.98 9.07 -8.44
CA PRO A 156 -11.69 8.05 -9.19
C PRO A 156 -10.78 7.26 -10.14
N ALA A 157 -9.85 7.92 -10.83
CA ALA A 157 -8.91 7.26 -11.74
C ALA A 157 -8.04 6.22 -11.02
N ARG A 158 -7.53 6.54 -9.83
CA ARG A 158 -6.73 5.67 -9.00
C ARG A 158 -7.46 4.41 -8.56
N ASN A 159 -8.78 4.44 -8.37
CA ASN A 159 -9.54 3.31 -7.81
C ASN A 159 -9.38 2.02 -8.61
N ARG A 160 -9.05 2.10 -9.90
CA ARG A 160 -8.79 0.90 -10.72
C ARG A 160 -7.50 0.16 -10.33
N ILE A 161 -6.63 0.80 -9.55
CA ILE A 161 -5.35 0.23 -9.10
C ILE A 161 -5.53 -0.49 -7.75
N ILE A 162 -6.54 -0.13 -6.99
CA ILE A 162 -6.91 -0.81 -5.74
C ILE A 162 -7.59 -2.12 -6.04
#